data_173163547ddb574ff93f0024ad2032fd
#
_entry.id   173163547ddb574ff93f0024ad2032fd
#
_cell.length_a   1.000
_cell.length_b   1.000
_cell.length_c   1.000
_cell.angle_alpha   90.00
_cell.angle_beta   90.00
_cell.angle_gamma   90.00
#
_symmetry.space_group_name_H-M   'P 1'
#
loop_
_entity.id
_entity.type
_entity.pdbx_description
1 polymer ?
#
loop_
_entity_poly.entity_id
_entity_poly.type
_entity_poly.pdbx_seq_one_letter_code
_entity_poly.pdbx_strand_id
1 'polypeptide(L)'
;MLLVYNILVGFAFVFIMPYFIWRYKLAIFDKVAVGIKQRLGFYDIEKGKYILIHASSVGELKTITMFIEKLKKIFPEKKILILTMTPYGYKYVLDKKIADKVVFAPIDIPFCVEKLFLRVIPEMLILVESELWPNLIFSVARKGAKIVSINARMSDKSFRRYLFVKEFMAEILKKIDFICAREESDRKKFIALGYDEKKAIKTGNMKYDKTETAYTKPSIIKRDFGFTDSDLIFVAGSTREQEEEIVINVYKKLAAEFSSLKLIVAPRYPERCSEIEKILQKENISFIRKSQLSAIDYGLSDAKASATKCLLLDTI
;
A
#
# COMPACT_ATOMS: atom_id res chain seq x y z
N MET A 1 20.90 -11.72 20.56
CA MET A 1 19.50 -11.65 20.07
C MET A 1 19.37 -12.09 18.62
N LEU A 2 20.24 -11.66 17.67
CA LEU A 2 20.16 -12.08 16.25
C LEU A 2 20.21 -13.61 16.06
N LEU A 3 21.03 -14.33 16.83
CA LEU A 3 21.08 -15.81 16.78
C LEU A 3 19.73 -16.43 17.15
N VAL A 4 19.09 -15.93 18.22
CA VAL A 4 17.75 -16.38 18.64
C VAL A 4 16.72 -16.11 17.54
N TYR A 5 16.75 -14.92 16.94
CA TYR A 5 15.91 -14.58 15.80
C TYR A 5 16.10 -15.57 14.64
N ASN A 6 17.36 -15.89 14.27
CA ASN A 6 17.67 -16.80 13.19
C ASN A 6 17.17 -18.23 13.46
N ILE A 7 17.30 -18.71 14.71
CA ILE A 7 16.77 -20.01 15.12
C ILE A 7 15.24 -20.02 14.98
N LEU A 8 14.57 -18.97 15.49
CA LEU A 8 13.09 -18.89 15.41
C LEU A 8 12.58 -18.79 13.98
N VAL A 9 13.20 -17.97 13.13
CA VAL A 9 12.81 -17.83 11.72
C VAL A 9 13.11 -19.13 10.96
N GLY A 10 14.26 -19.75 11.20
CA GLY A 10 14.62 -21.05 10.62
C GLY A 10 13.64 -22.16 11.01
N PHE A 11 13.27 -22.23 12.29
CA PHE A 11 12.28 -23.16 12.79
C PHE A 11 10.91 -22.91 12.13
N ALA A 12 10.46 -21.65 12.09
CA ALA A 12 9.22 -21.29 11.45
C ALA A 12 9.22 -21.66 9.95
N PHE A 13 10.32 -21.47 9.26
CA PHE A 13 10.44 -21.82 7.86
C PHE A 13 10.38 -23.34 7.64
N VAL A 14 11.09 -24.12 8.46
CA VAL A 14 11.19 -25.59 8.29
C VAL A 14 9.93 -26.32 8.76
N PHE A 15 9.30 -25.87 9.83
CA PHE A 15 8.20 -26.63 10.48
C PHE A 15 6.82 -25.97 10.30
N ILE A 16 6.73 -24.65 10.41
CA ILE A 16 5.45 -23.93 10.36
C ILE A 16 4.99 -23.75 8.92
N MET A 17 5.88 -23.34 8.01
CA MET A 17 5.53 -23.08 6.62
C MET A 17 4.99 -24.33 5.90
N PRO A 18 5.62 -25.53 5.98
CA PRO A 18 5.07 -26.76 5.40
C PRO A 18 3.70 -27.14 5.98
N TYR A 19 3.51 -26.96 7.28
CA TYR A 19 2.20 -27.19 7.93
C TYR A 19 1.12 -26.27 7.34
N PHE A 20 1.39 -24.97 7.19
CA PHE A 20 0.44 -24.05 6.59
C PHE A 20 0.17 -24.38 5.11
N ILE A 21 1.20 -24.74 4.33
CA ILE A 21 1.03 -25.19 2.94
C ILE A 21 0.13 -26.42 2.88
N TRP A 22 0.35 -27.41 3.76
CA TRP A 22 -0.45 -28.61 3.84
C TRP A 22 -1.90 -28.32 4.28
N ARG A 23 -2.09 -27.48 5.32
CA ARG A 23 -3.41 -27.20 5.93
C ARG A 23 -4.31 -26.36 5.05
N TYR A 24 -3.78 -25.40 4.32
CA TYR A 24 -4.53 -24.42 3.53
C TYR A 24 -4.45 -24.66 2.02
N LYS A 25 -4.06 -25.83 1.60
CA LYS A 25 -3.97 -26.33 0.21
C LYS A 25 -4.18 -25.26 -0.88
N LEU A 26 -3.18 -24.99 -1.72
CA LEU A 26 -3.23 -24.26 -2.99
C LEU A 26 -3.27 -22.69 -2.92
N ALA A 27 -4.20 -22.05 -2.22
CA ALA A 27 -4.32 -20.58 -2.30
C ALA A 27 -3.11 -19.80 -1.76
N ILE A 28 -2.38 -20.37 -0.78
CA ILE A 28 -1.12 -19.79 -0.27
C ILE A 28 0.06 -20.29 -1.09
N PHE A 29 0.02 -21.56 -1.54
CA PHE A 29 1.10 -22.16 -2.31
C PHE A 29 1.34 -21.43 -3.61
N ASP A 30 0.29 -21.08 -4.37
CA ASP A 30 0.42 -20.33 -5.63
C ASP A 30 1.06 -18.94 -5.43
N LYS A 31 0.77 -18.29 -4.31
CA LYS A 31 1.36 -16.97 -3.99
C LYS A 31 2.79 -17.06 -3.48
N VAL A 32 3.14 -18.11 -2.74
CA VAL A 32 4.48 -18.33 -2.17
C VAL A 32 5.39 -19.03 -3.17
N ALA A 33 4.86 -19.95 -3.98
CA ALA A 33 5.61 -20.66 -5.01
C ALA A 33 6.13 -19.71 -6.10
N VAL A 34 5.39 -18.61 -6.38
CA VAL A 34 5.88 -17.58 -7.29
C VAL A 34 7.16 -16.97 -6.72
N GLY A 35 8.27 -17.17 -7.46
CA GLY A 35 9.58 -16.64 -7.09
C GLY A 35 10.28 -17.38 -5.95
N ILE A 36 9.88 -18.61 -5.60
CA ILE A 36 10.50 -19.38 -4.49
C ILE A 36 12.02 -19.52 -4.66
N LYS A 37 12.52 -19.74 -5.88
CA LYS A 37 13.97 -19.80 -6.15
C LYS A 37 14.65 -18.50 -5.73
N GLN A 38 14.11 -17.34 -6.09
CA GLN A 38 14.66 -16.04 -5.70
C GLN A 38 14.58 -15.84 -4.19
N ARG A 39 13.47 -16.21 -3.54
CA ARG A 39 13.32 -16.11 -2.08
C ARG A 39 14.32 -16.97 -1.32
N LEU A 40 14.74 -18.09 -1.91
CA LEU A 40 15.82 -18.95 -1.41
C LEU A 40 17.22 -18.46 -1.79
N GLY A 41 17.33 -17.29 -2.43
CA GLY A 41 18.58 -16.66 -2.77
C GLY A 41 19.15 -17.04 -4.15
N PHE A 42 18.42 -17.74 -5.00
CA PHE A 42 18.87 -18.08 -6.35
C PHE A 42 18.39 -16.99 -7.34
N TYR A 43 19.25 -16.02 -7.57
CA TYR A 43 18.95 -14.86 -8.42
C TYR A 43 19.66 -14.97 -9.77
N ASP A 44 18.89 -14.74 -10.83
CA ASP A 44 19.40 -14.55 -12.18
C ASP A 44 19.41 -13.05 -12.51
N ILE A 45 20.38 -12.35 -11.91
CA ILE A 45 20.64 -10.93 -12.14
C ILE A 45 22.11 -10.71 -12.43
N GLU A 46 22.40 -9.70 -13.22
CA GLU A 46 23.77 -9.28 -13.51
C GLU A 46 24.50 -8.88 -12.23
N LYS A 47 25.74 -9.35 -12.08
CA LYS A 47 26.58 -8.93 -10.96
C LYS A 47 26.94 -7.45 -11.10
N GLY A 48 26.69 -6.67 -10.05
CA GLY A 48 26.94 -5.25 -10.11
C GLY A 48 26.58 -4.48 -8.84
N LYS A 49 26.81 -3.17 -8.92
CA LYS A 49 26.45 -2.22 -7.86
C LYS A 49 25.00 -1.76 -8.04
N TYR A 50 24.24 -1.72 -6.93
CA TYR A 50 22.84 -1.36 -6.95
C TYR A 50 22.45 -0.51 -5.74
N ILE A 51 21.58 0.45 -5.95
CA ILE A 51 20.73 1.00 -4.89
C ILE A 51 19.59 0.00 -4.70
N LEU A 52 19.50 -0.59 -3.52
CA LEU A 52 18.44 -1.52 -3.15
C LEU A 52 17.25 -0.75 -2.58
N ILE A 53 16.05 -1.05 -3.04
CA ILE A 53 14.81 -0.53 -2.47
C ILE A 53 13.96 -1.72 -2.03
N HIS A 54 13.73 -1.84 -0.72
CA HIS A 54 12.87 -2.88 -0.18
C HIS A 54 11.47 -2.33 0.06
N ALA A 55 10.52 -2.75 -0.78
CA ALA A 55 9.10 -2.39 -0.74
C ALA A 55 8.26 -3.65 -0.94
N SER A 56 7.59 -4.09 0.12
CA SER A 56 6.93 -5.39 0.17
C SER A 56 5.69 -5.49 -0.72
N SER A 57 4.94 -4.40 -0.84
CA SER A 57 3.63 -4.42 -1.48
C SER A 57 3.50 -3.46 -2.65
N VAL A 58 2.50 -3.70 -3.51
CA VAL A 58 2.16 -2.77 -4.60
C VAL A 58 1.73 -1.39 -4.08
N GLY A 59 1.14 -1.33 -2.89
CA GLY A 59 0.75 -0.06 -2.25
C GLY A 59 1.97 0.80 -1.93
N GLU A 60 3.00 0.20 -1.30
CA GLU A 60 4.27 0.86 -1.02
C GLU A 60 4.97 1.32 -2.30
N LEU A 61 5.04 0.45 -3.32
CA LEU A 61 5.65 0.77 -4.61
C LEU A 61 4.96 1.94 -5.31
N LYS A 62 3.62 1.96 -5.31
CA LYS A 62 2.85 3.10 -5.83
C LYS A 62 3.17 4.40 -5.08
N THR A 63 3.34 4.33 -3.79
CA THR A 63 3.65 5.49 -2.95
C THR A 63 5.02 6.09 -3.28
N ILE A 64 6.02 5.25 -3.55
CA ILE A 64 7.40 5.69 -3.80
C ILE A 64 7.76 5.85 -5.28
N THR A 65 6.82 5.67 -6.22
CA THR A 65 7.11 5.74 -7.66
C THR A 65 7.76 7.06 -8.04
N MET A 66 7.20 8.20 -7.60
CA MET A 66 7.78 9.53 -7.88
C MET A 66 9.15 9.73 -7.22
N PHE A 67 9.36 9.17 -6.03
CA PHE A 67 10.67 9.19 -5.38
C PHE A 67 11.70 8.45 -6.23
N ILE A 68 11.37 7.27 -6.75
CA ILE A 68 12.27 6.49 -7.63
C ILE A 68 12.58 7.28 -8.92
N GLU A 69 11.58 7.92 -9.52
CA GLU A 69 11.78 8.77 -10.70
C GLU A 69 12.71 9.95 -10.42
N LYS A 70 12.54 10.63 -9.27
CA LYS A 70 13.44 11.70 -8.82
C LYS A 70 14.86 11.16 -8.55
N LEU A 71 14.96 9.99 -7.90
CA LEU A 71 16.24 9.35 -7.61
C LEU A 71 17.01 9.03 -8.90
N LYS A 72 16.35 8.49 -9.91
CA LYS A 72 16.95 8.23 -11.24
C LYS A 72 17.38 9.51 -11.96
N LYS A 73 16.66 10.61 -11.80
CA LYS A 73 17.07 11.91 -12.38
C LYS A 73 18.31 12.49 -11.72
N ILE A 74 18.44 12.29 -10.39
CA ILE A 74 19.60 12.80 -9.62
C ILE A 74 20.83 11.92 -9.82
N PHE A 75 20.63 10.60 -9.93
CA PHE A 75 21.70 9.61 -10.06
C PHE A 75 21.45 8.70 -11.27
N PRO A 76 21.53 9.22 -12.51
CA PRO A 76 21.16 8.47 -13.72
C PRO A 76 22.08 7.27 -14.00
N GLU A 77 23.30 7.29 -13.46
CA GLU A 77 24.29 6.21 -13.62
C GLU A 77 24.09 5.05 -12.63
N LYS A 78 23.22 5.23 -11.59
CA LYS A 78 22.98 4.22 -10.58
C LYS A 78 21.90 3.23 -11.00
N LYS A 79 22.20 1.94 -10.87
CA LYS A 79 21.23 0.89 -11.09
C LYS A 79 20.35 0.68 -9.85
N ILE A 80 19.04 0.68 -10.03
CA ILE A 80 18.06 0.45 -8.96
C ILE A 80 17.55 -0.98 -9.02
N LEU A 81 17.66 -1.71 -7.92
CA LEU A 81 17.09 -3.04 -7.73
C LEU A 81 15.99 -3.00 -6.66
N ILE A 82 14.78 -3.34 -7.05
CA ILE A 82 13.65 -3.47 -6.11
C ILE A 82 13.58 -4.89 -5.58
N LEU A 83 13.48 -4.99 -4.25
CA LEU A 83 13.15 -6.20 -3.51
C LEU A 83 11.68 -6.11 -3.10
N THR A 84 10.83 -7.03 -3.55
CA THR A 84 9.40 -7.04 -3.21
C THR A 84 8.94 -8.40 -2.70
N MET A 85 7.85 -8.42 -1.90
CA MET A 85 7.34 -9.66 -1.33
C MET A 85 6.16 -10.23 -2.13
N THR A 86 5.44 -9.40 -2.90
CA THR A 86 4.20 -9.83 -3.53
C THR A 86 4.31 -9.96 -5.06
N PRO A 87 3.65 -10.96 -5.68
CA PRO A 87 3.56 -11.06 -7.14
C PRO A 87 3.00 -9.81 -7.80
N TYR A 88 2.02 -9.16 -7.16
CA TYR A 88 1.45 -7.90 -7.65
C TYR A 88 2.46 -6.75 -7.63
N GLY A 89 3.30 -6.67 -6.58
CA GLY A 89 4.40 -5.70 -6.52
C GLY A 89 5.42 -5.95 -7.62
N TYR A 90 5.81 -7.20 -7.81
CA TYR A 90 6.74 -7.61 -8.87
C TYR A 90 6.23 -7.22 -10.25
N LYS A 91 4.96 -7.58 -10.57
CA LYS A 91 4.32 -7.22 -11.83
C LYS A 91 4.24 -5.71 -12.02
N TYR A 92 3.86 -4.96 -10.97
CA TYR A 92 3.77 -3.50 -11.03
C TYR A 92 5.08 -2.84 -11.46
N VAL A 93 6.22 -3.30 -10.91
CA VAL A 93 7.54 -2.77 -11.27
C VAL A 93 7.88 -3.06 -12.74
N LEU A 94 7.57 -4.26 -13.23
CA LEU A 94 7.79 -4.63 -14.63
C LEU A 94 6.92 -3.81 -15.58
N ASP A 95 5.63 -3.74 -15.31
CA ASP A 95 4.65 -3.04 -16.17
C ASP A 95 4.96 -1.54 -16.26
N LYS A 96 5.35 -0.93 -15.13
CA LYS A 96 5.64 0.50 -15.04
C LYS A 96 7.10 0.87 -15.33
N LYS A 97 8.00 -0.12 -15.42
CA LYS A 97 9.44 0.08 -15.67
C LYS A 97 10.10 1.11 -14.74
N ILE A 98 9.66 1.14 -13.48
CA ILE A 98 10.13 2.15 -12.50
C ILE A 98 11.54 1.90 -12.00
N ALA A 99 12.09 0.69 -12.16
CA ALA A 99 13.44 0.31 -11.74
C ALA A 99 14.16 -0.49 -12.82
N ASP A 100 15.48 -0.64 -12.69
CA ASP A 100 16.30 -1.38 -13.66
C ASP A 100 16.09 -2.89 -13.51
N LYS A 101 15.91 -3.36 -12.28
CA LYS A 101 15.61 -4.75 -11.96
C LYS A 101 14.61 -4.85 -10.81
N VAL A 102 13.89 -5.95 -10.78
CA VAL A 102 13.02 -6.35 -9.66
C VAL A 102 13.22 -7.83 -9.38
N VAL A 103 13.29 -8.18 -8.10
CA VAL A 103 13.35 -9.56 -7.63
C VAL A 103 12.45 -9.73 -6.40
N PHE A 104 12.08 -10.98 -6.12
CA PHE A 104 11.48 -11.27 -4.83
C PHE A 104 12.55 -11.18 -3.74
N ALA A 105 12.21 -10.49 -2.64
CA ALA A 105 13.08 -10.37 -1.49
C ALA A 105 13.43 -11.77 -0.95
N PRO A 106 14.67 -11.99 -0.48
CA PRO A 106 15.05 -13.25 0.14
C PRO A 106 14.25 -13.47 1.42
N ILE A 107 14.02 -14.71 1.80
CA ILE A 107 13.61 -15.03 3.16
C ILE A 107 14.70 -14.52 4.09
N ASP A 108 14.33 -13.85 5.18
CA ASP A 108 15.28 -13.17 6.08
C ASP A 108 16.04 -14.16 7.00
N ILE A 109 16.67 -15.15 6.37
CA ILE A 109 17.64 -16.05 6.99
C ILE A 109 19.02 -15.80 6.39
N PRO A 110 20.12 -15.95 7.16
CA PRO A 110 21.46 -15.56 6.72
C PRO A 110 21.84 -16.14 5.36
N PHE A 111 21.57 -17.40 5.15
CA PHE A 111 21.91 -18.11 3.90
C PHE A 111 21.23 -17.49 2.67
N CYS A 112 19.93 -17.19 2.73
CA CYS A 112 19.19 -16.62 1.59
C CYS A 112 19.63 -15.17 1.32
N VAL A 113 19.84 -14.39 2.36
CA VAL A 113 20.28 -13.00 2.26
C VAL A 113 21.70 -12.89 1.70
N GLU A 114 22.65 -13.70 2.19
CA GLU A 114 24.03 -13.66 1.69
C GLU A 114 24.14 -14.13 0.24
N LYS A 115 23.28 -15.04 -0.21
CA LYS A 115 23.23 -15.42 -1.63
C LYS A 115 22.83 -14.27 -2.56
N LEU A 116 21.94 -13.35 -2.13
CA LEU A 116 21.65 -12.15 -2.90
C LEU A 116 22.96 -11.36 -3.13
N PHE A 117 23.79 -11.23 -2.11
CA PHE A 117 25.01 -10.45 -2.17
C PHE A 117 26.17 -11.13 -2.90
N LEU A 118 26.02 -12.35 -3.40
CA LEU A 118 26.94 -12.93 -4.37
C LEU A 118 26.84 -12.24 -5.74
N ARG A 119 25.68 -11.65 -6.04
CA ARG A 119 25.41 -10.93 -7.29
C ARG A 119 25.31 -9.42 -7.10
N VAL A 120 24.87 -8.98 -5.93
CA VAL A 120 24.54 -7.58 -5.64
C VAL A 120 25.58 -6.97 -4.71
N ILE A 121 26.20 -5.89 -5.13
CA ILE A 121 27.02 -5.03 -4.29
C ILE A 121 26.13 -3.84 -3.88
N PRO A 122 25.67 -3.76 -2.62
CA PRO A 122 24.79 -2.68 -2.21
C PRO A 122 25.58 -1.38 -2.10
N GLU A 123 25.12 -0.33 -2.78
CA GLU A 123 25.61 1.04 -2.58
C GLU A 123 24.80 1.76 -1.51
N MET A 124 23.50 1.45 -1.45
CA MET A 124 22.57 1.94 -0.44
C MET A 124 21.41 0.95 -0.31
N LEU A 125 20.82 0.85 0.88
CA LEU A 125 19.55 0.18 1.12
C LEU A 125 18.51 1.22 1.54
N ILE A 126 17.39 1.26 0.82
CA ILE A 126 16.24 2.09 1.13
C ILE A 126 15.12 1.16 1.58
N LEU A 127 14.72 1.29 2.84
CA LEU A 127 13.61 0.56 3.45
C LEU A 127 12.34 1.41 3.35
N VAL A 128 11.25 0.83 2.86
CA VAL A 128 9.98 1.54 2.72
C VAL A 128 9.05 1.16 3.86
N GLU A 129 8.46 2.17 4.49
CA GLU A 129 7.51 2.02 5.60
C GLU A 129 8.10 1.27 6.81
N SER A 130 7.64 0.03 7.08
CA SER A 130 8.03 -0.74 8.29
C SER A 130 8.85 -1.99 7.99
N GLU A 131 9.57 -2.01 6.89
CA GLU A 131 10.34 -3.18 6.42
C GLU A 131 11.67 -3.35 7.17
N LEU A 132 11.60 -3.66 8.47
CA LEU A 132 12.75 -3.87 9.35
C LEU A 132 13.16 -5.36 9.36
N TRP A 133 13.90 -5.80 8.35
CA TRP A 133 14.36 -7.17 8.18
C TRP A 133 15.78 -7.34 8.73
N PRO A 134 15.96 -7.99 9.89
CA PRO A 134 17.24 -7.99 10.62
C PRO A 134 18.42 -8.48 9.80
N ASN A 135 18.33 -9.65 9.16
CA ASN A 135 19.47 -10.20 8.42
C ASN A 135 19.83 -9.35 7.20
N LEU A 136 18.84 -8.82 6.48
CA LEU A 136 19.08 -7.91 5.36
C LEU A 136 19.79 -6.65 5.83
N ILE A 137 19.31 -6.02 6.91
CA ILE A 137 19.88 -4.79 7.49
C ILE A 137 21.32 -5.04 7.97
N PHE A 138 21.56 -6.10 8.77
CA PHE A 138 22.89 -6.42 9.26
C PHE A 138 23.86 -6.76 8.14
N SER A 139 23.41 -7.48 7.10
CA SER A 139 24.27 -7.85 5.98
C SER A 139 24.66 -6.64 5.15
N VAL A 140 23.75 -5.72 4.87
CA VAL A 140 24.06 -4.46 4.18
C VAL A 140 25.01 -3.59 5.01
N ALA A 141 24.74 -3.45 6.31
CA ALA A 141 25.60 -2.68 7.21
C ALA A 141 27.04 -3.25 7.28
N ARG A 142 27.21 -4.59 7.31
CA ARG A 142 28.53 -5.23 7.25
C ARG A 142 29.30 -4.94 5.96
N LYS A 143 28.57 -4.67 4.85
CA LYS A 143 29.16 -4.31 3.56
C LYS A 143 29.50 -2.80 3.46
N GLY A 144 29.24 -2.03 4.52
CA GLY A 144 29.53 -0.60 4.59
C GLY A 144 28.58 0.30 3.80
N ALA A 145 27.49 -0.24 3.26
CA ALA A 145 26.52 0.55 2.54
C ALA A 145 25.58 1.29 3.50
N LYS A 146 25.12 2.48 3.09
CA LYS A 146 24.19 3.30 3.85
C LYS A 146 22.79 2.71 3.84
N ILE A 147 22.08 2.84 4.95
CA ILE A 147 20.72 2.36 5.12
C ILE A 147 19.79 3.53 5.52
N VAL A 148 18.76 3.76 4.74
CA VAL A 148 17.77 4.81 5.00
C VAL A 148 16.37 4.21 5.01
N SER A 149 15.55 4.58 5.98
CA SER A 149 14.12 4.24 5.97
C SER A 149 13.31 5.46 5.56
N ILE A 150 12.48 5.30 4.54
CA ILE A 150 11.62 6.37 3.99
C ILE A 150 10.15 6.05 4.19
N ASN A 151 9.32 7.09 4.29
CA ASN A 151 7.89 6.97 4.60
C ASN A 151 7.65 6.08 5.84
N ALA A 152 8.61 6.11 6.78
CA ALA A 152 8.66 5.18 7.90
C ALA A 152 7.45 5.35 8.80
N ARG A 153 6.79 4.21 9.09
CA ARG A 153 5.63 4.17 9.98
C ARG A 153 5.69 2.97 10.91
N MET A 154 5.03 3.07 12.04
CA MET A 154 4.91 1.98 12.98
C MET A 154 3.53 1.97 13.63
N SER A 155 2.76 0.89 13.43
CA SER A 155 1.47 0.73 14.09
C SER A 155 1.64 0.60 15.62
N ASP A 156 0.63 1.02 16.38
CA ASP A 156 0.67 0.87 17.85
C ASP A 156 0.79 -0.59 18.29
N LYS A 157 0.19 -1.49 17.52
CA LYS A 157 0.29 -2.94 17.74
C LYS A 157 1.73 -3.44 17.55
N SER A 158 2.42 -3.00 16.48
CA SER A 158 3.82 -3.35 16.22
C SER A 158 4.74 -2.74 17.27
N PHE A 159 4.52 -1.47 17.61
CA PHE A 159 5.29 -0.78 18.63
C PHE A 159 5.25 -1.51 19.99
N ARG A 160 4.04 -1.88 20.46
CA ARG A 160 3.88 -2.64 21.70
C ARG A 160 4.63 -3.97 21.67
N ARG A 161 4.61 -4.69 20.55
CA ARG A 161 5.37 -5.94 20.39
C ARG A 161 6.88 -5.72 20.39
N TYR A 162 7.35 -4.66 19.74
CA TYR A 162 8.78 -4.34 19.69
C TYR A 162 9.34 -3.90 21.03
N LEU A 163 8.53 -3.34 21.92
CA LEU A 163 8.95 -3.03 23.29
C LEU A 163 9.36 -4.27 24.09
N PHE A 164 8.75 -5.45 23.84
CA PHE A 164 9.17 -6.70 24.49
C PHE A 164 10.57 -7.17 24.07
N VAL A 165 11.04 -6.71 22.92
CA VAL A 165 12.37 -7.04 22.37
C VAL A 165 13.16 -5.75 22.08
N LYS A 166 12.98 -4.74 22.93
CA LYS A 166 13.51 -3.38 22.74
C LYS A 166 15.00 -3.34 22.46
N GLU A 167 15.79 -4.10 23.20
CA GLU A 167 17.25 -4.14 23.02
C GLU A 167 17.64 -4.65 21.62
N PHE A 168 16.97 -5.69 21.15
CA PHE A 168 17.18 -6.20 19.80
C PHE A 168 16.75 -5.21 18.72
N MET A 169 15.61 -4.53 18.94
CA MET A 169 15.18 -3.46 18.03
C MET A 169 16.18 -2.32 17.99
N ALA A 170 16.70 -1.91 19.13
CA ALA A 170 17.73 -0.87 19.20
C ALA A 170 19.02 -1.28 18.44
N GLU A 171 19.43 -2.54 18.52
CA GLU A 171 20.58 -3.05 17.74
C GLU A 171 20.34 -2.96 16.23
N ILE A 172 19.12 -3.29 15.76
CA ILE A 172 18.74 -3.18 14.34
C ILE A 172 18.70 -1.70 13.92
N LEU A 173 18.02 -0.87 14.70
CA LEU A 173 17.83 0.54 14.40
C LEU A 173 19.16 1.30 14.33
N LYS A 174 20.13 0.97 15.18
CA LYS A 174 21.49 1.55 15.14
C LYS A 174 22.21 1.33 13.81
N LYS A 175 21.80 0.36 12.98
CA LYS A 175 22.37 0.12 11.65
C LYS A 175 21.77 1.03 10.57
N ILE A 176 20.68 1.72 10.87
CA ILE A 176 20.01 2.62 9.93
C ILE A 176 20.61 4.01 10.11
N ASP A 177 21.07 4.61 9.02
CA ASP A 177 21.72 5.93 9.05
C ASP A 177 20.69 7.04 9.25
N PHE A 178 19.52 6.99 8.60
CA PHE A 178 18.44 7.96 8.74
C PHE A 178 17.06 7.30 8.69
N ILE A 179 16.13 7.78 9.51
CA ILE A 179 14.72 7.43 9.46
C ILE A 179 13.89 8.66 9.12
N CYS A 180 13.27 8.64 7.94
CA CYS A 180 12.32 9.64 7.46
C CYS A 180 10.91 9.19 7.83
N ALA A 181 10.43 9.60 9.01
CA ALA A 181 9.14 9.20 9.54
C ALA A 181 8.00 9.97 8.86
N ARG A 182 6.90 9.27 8.62
CA ARG A 182 5.70 9.85 8.02
C ARG A 182 5.02 10.85 8.94
N GLU A 183 4.89 10.51 10.22
CA GLU A 183 4.22 11.30 11.23
C GLU A 183 5.12 11.48 12.46
N GLU A 184 4.86 12.53 13.25
CA GLU A 184 5.58 12.74 14.52
C GLU A 184 5.34 11.61 15.53
N SER A 185 4.17 11.01 15.52
CA SER A 185 3.85 9.83 16.31
C SER A 185 4.72 8.62 15.93
N ASP A 186 4.99 8.42 14.64
CA ASP A 186 5.88 7.36 14.16
C ASP A 186 7.33 7.64 14.59
N ARG A 187 7.80 8.90 14.41
CA ARG A 187 9.13 9.34 14.84
C ARG A 187 9.38 9.03 16.34
N LYS A 188 8.44 9.41 17.20
CA LYS A 188 8.52 9.16 18.66
C LYS A 188 8.63 7.68 18.98
N LYS A 189 7.93 6.79 18.25
CA LYS A 189 8.02 5.33 18.46
C LYS A 189 9.41 4.80 18.16
N PHE A 190 10.06 5.23 17.08
CA PHE A 190 11.43 4.81 16.77
C PHE A 190 12.41 5.29 17.86
N ILE A 191 12.30 6.52 18.32
CA ILE A 191 13.13 7.05 19.42
C ILE A 191 12.91 6.25 20.72
N ALA A 192 11.66 5.93 21.05
CA ALA A 192 11.33 5.13 22.22
C ALA A 192 11.91 3.70 22.18
N LEU A 193 12.13 3.16 20.98
CA LEU A 193 12.81 1.89 20.74
C LEU A 193 14.35 2.01 20.75
N GLY A 194 14.90 3.21 21.05
CA GLY A 194 16.34 3.42 21.18
C GLY A 194 17.04 3.95 19.92
N TYR A 195 16.29 4.48 18.97
CA TYR A 195 16.90 5.16 17.83
C TYR A 195 17.36 6.59 18.17
N ASP A 196 18.44 7.02 17.53
CA ASP A 196 19.01 8.37 17.74
C ASP A 196 18.02 9.44 17.23
N GLU A 197 17.61 10.32 18.13
CA GLU A 197 16.68 11.40 17.82
C GLU A 197 17.17 12.32 16.71
N LYS A 198 18.47 12.60 16.63
CA LYS A 198 19.08 13.46 15.60
C LYS A 198 19.02 12.88 14.20
N LYS A 199 18.85 11.58 14.08
CA LYS A 199 18.75 10.83 12.82
C LYS A 199 17.33 10.48 12.44
N ALA A 200 16.34 10.77 13.29
CA ALA A 200 14.93 10.61 13.03
C ALA A 200 14.30 11.95 12.65
N ILE A 201 13.85 12.10 11.41
CA ILE A 201 13.20 13.31 10.92
C ILE A 201 11.77 13.00 10.45
N LYS A 202 10.84 13.94 10.69
CA LYS A 202 9.51 13.88 10.11
C LYS A 202 9.55 14.48 8.71
N THR A 203 9.19 13.70 7.69
CA THR A 203 9.20 14.13 6.27
C THR A 203 7.81 14.21 5.65
N GLY A 204 6.78 13.75 6.34
CA GLY A 204 5.44 13.64 5.78
C GLY A 204 5.18 12.32 5.07
N ASN A 205 3.97 12.20 4.53
CA ASN A 205 3.54 10.99 3.85
C ASN A 205 3.68 11.15 2.32
N MET A 206 4.58 10.39 1.73
CA MET A 206 4.90 10.42 0.29
C MET A 206 3.69 10.11 -0.62
N LYS A 207 2.62 9.55 -0.06
CA LYS A 207 1.38 9.32 -0.81
C LYS A 207 0.77 10.62 -1.34
N TYR A 208 1.03 11.74 -0.69
CA TYR A 208 0.50 13.07 -1.07
C TYR A 208 1.38 13.82 -2.09
N ASP A 209 2.58 13.35 -2.38
CA ASP A 209 3.48 13.99 -3.36
C ASP A 209 2.90 14.01 -4.79
N LYS A 210 1.89 13.16 -5.07
CA LYS A 210 1.22 13.09 -6.37
C LYS A 210 0.31 14.28 -6.68
N THR A 211 0.06 15.15 -5.73
CA THR A 211 -0.94 16.21 -5.88
C THR A 211 -0.47 17.42 -6.68
N GLU A 212 0.83 17.56 -6.95
CA GLU A 212 1.35 18.73 -7.66
C GLU A 212 1.22 18.68 -9.19
N THR A 213 0.98 17.51 -9.80
CA THR A 213 1.03 17.37 -11.26
C THR A 213 -0.30 17.15 -11.97
N ALA A 214 -1.43 17.12 -11.27
CA ALA A 214 -2.71 16.82 -11.90
C ALA A 214 -3.89 17.58 -11.31
N TYR A 215 -3.80 18.89 -11.17
CA TYR A 215 -5.00 19.72 -11.30
C TYR A 215 -5.34 19.90 -12.79
N THR A 216 -5.46 18.81 -13.52
CA THR A 216 -6.34 18.82 -14.66
C THR A 216 -7.76 19.00 -14.10
N LYS A 217 -8.48 20.02 -14.60
CA LYS A 217 -9.92 20.15 -14.33
C LYS A 217 -10.53 18.76 -14.40
N PRO A 218 -11.31 18.32 -13.40
CA PRO A 218 -11.90 17.00 -13.46
C PRO A 218 -12.64 16.88 -14.80
N SER A 219 -12.28 15.86 -15.57
CA SER A 219 -12.98 15.57 -16.85
C SER A 219 -14.43 15.15 -16.62
N ILE A 220 -14.78 14.86 -15.36
CA ILE A 220 -16.08 14.39 -14.91
C ILE A 220 -16.74 15.53 -14.11
N ILE A 221 -17.89 15.96 -14.55
CA ILE A 221 -18.68 17.00 -13.92
C ILE A 221 -19.99 16.43 -13.36
N LYS A 222 -20.69 17.16 -12.51
CA LYS A 222 -21.98 16.74 -11.91
C LYS A 222 -22.98 16.24 -12.96
N ARG A 223 -23.01 16.88 -14.13
CA ARG A 223 -23.94 16.55 -15.22
C ARG A 223 -23.72 15.15 -15.81
N ASP A 224 -22.48 14.64 -15.78
CA ASP A 224 -22.16 13.28 -16.23
C ASP A 224 -22.83 12.20 -15.36
N PHE A 225 -23.29 12.59 -14.19
CA PHE A 225 -24.01 11.74 -13.25
C PHE A 225 -25.50 12.06 -13.14
N GLY A 226 -26.02 12.92 -14.03
CA GLY A 226 -27.41 13.33 -14.01
C GLY A 226 -27.77 14.36 -12.92
N PHE A 227 -26.77 15.05 -12.36
CA PHE A 227 -26.97 16.10 -11.35
C PHE A 227 -26.81 17.48 -11.96
N THR A 228 -27.49 18.47 -11.36
CA THR A 228 -27.38 19.88 -11.74
C THR A 228 -26.24 20.57 -10.99
N ASP A 229 -25.83 21.75 -11.46
CA ASP A 229 -24.79 22.53 -10.79
C ASP A 229 -25.22 23.02 -9.40
N SER A 230 -26.53 23.18 -9.19
CA SER A 230 -27.14 23.59 -7.91
C SER A 230 -27.33 22.46 -6.91
N ASP A 231 -27.22 21.18 -7.34
CA ASP A 231 -27.34 20.05 -6.42
C ASP A 231 -26.16 20.00 -5.44
N LEU A 232 -26.48 19.77 -4.17
CA LEU A 232 -25.51 19.41 -3.14
C LEU A 232 -25.26 17.91 -3.22
N ILE A 233 -24.00 17.49 -3.21
CA ILE A 233 -23.67 16.08 -3.35
C ILE A 233 -23.08 15.55 -2.05
N PHE A 234 -23.74 14.57 -1.43
CA PHE A 234 -23.22 13.78 -0.33
C PHE A 234 -22.64 12.48 -0.89
N VAL A 235 -21.33 12.28 -0.75
CA VAL A 235 -20.62 11.11 -1.28
C VAL A 235 -20.21 10.17 -0.16
N ALA A 236 -20.69 8.92 -0.22
CA ALA A 236 -20.27 7.83 0.66
C ALA A 236 -19.38 6.86 -0.13
N GLY A 237 -18.07 6.97 0.06
CA GLY A 237 -17.07 6.21 -0.70
C GLY A 237 -16.49 5.03 0.05
N SER A 238 -16.31 3.88 -0.66
CA SER A 238 -15.76 2.64 -0.12
C SER A 238 -16.55 2.05 1.06
N THR A 239 -17.86 2.17 1.02
CA THR A 239 -18.74 1.68 2.10
C THR A 239 -18.70 0.17 2.23
N ARG A 240 -18.91 -0.30 3.46
CA ARG A 240 -18.96 -1.72 3.82
C ARG A 240 -20.32 -2.04 4.44
N GLU A 241 -20.56 -3.33 4.65
CA GLU A 241 -21.74 -3.84 5.32
C GLU A 241 -22.03 -3.09 6.62
N GLN A 242 -23.28 -2.71 6.84
CA GLN A 242 -23.82 -1.88 7.93
C GLN A 242 -23.50 -0.37 7.82
N GLU A 243 -22.48 0.05 7.06
CA GLU A 243 -22.20 1.48 6.90
C GLU A 243 -23.26 2.16 6.00
N GLU A 244 -23.78 1.45 5.01
CA GLU A 244 -24.78 1.99 4.08
C GLU A 244 -26.10 2.38 4.77
N GLU A 245 -26.54 1.59 5.74
CA GLU A 245 -27.75 1.92 6.52
C GLU A 245 -27.53 3.21 7.32
N ILE A 246 -26.36 3.40 7.91
CA ILE A 246 -26.01 4.62 8.66
C ILE A 246 -26.00 5.82 7.70
N VAL A 247 -25.35 5.68 6.56
CA VAL A 247 -25.28 6.75 5.52
C VAL A 247 -26.64 7.14 5.04
N ILE A 248 -27.51 6.18 4.72
CA ILE A 248 -28.86 6.40 4.24
C ILE A 248 -29.72 7.11 5.30
N ASN A 249 -29.61 6.72 6.56
CA ASN A 249 -30.31 7.36 7.67
C ASN A 249 -29.86 8.81 7.87
N VAL A 250 -28.55 9.09 7.75
CA VAL A 250 -28.02 10.46 7.80
C VAL A 250 -28.50 11.26 6.60
N TYR A 251 -28.44 10.69 5.39
CA TYR A 251 -28.94 11.34 4.19
C TYR A 251 -30.41 11.74 4.32
N LYS A 252 -31.27 10.87 4.83
CA LYS A 252 -32.71 11.18 5.01
C LYS A 252 -32.93 12.41 5.91
N LYS A 253 -32.18 12.49 7.01
CA LYS A 253 -32.26 13.63 7.92
C LYS A 253 -31.83 14.92 7.22
N LEU A 254 -30.71 14.89 6.52
CA LEU A 254 -30.17 16.04 5.82
C LEU A 254 -31.04 16.45 4.61
N ALA A 255 -31.64 15.50 3.88
CA ALA A 255 -32.50 15.79 2.74
C ALA A 255 -33.83 16.45 3.13
N ALA A 256 -34.23 16.36 4.39
CA ALA A 256 -35.35 17.11 4.92
C ALA A 256 -35.05 18.62 5.09
N GLU A 257 -33.77 18.97 5.32
CA GLU A 257 -33.29 20.34 5.49
C GLU A 257 -32.80 20.94 4.15
N PHE A 258 -32.19 20.08 3.31
CA PHE A 258 -31.54 20.45 2.04
C PHE A 258 -32.24 19.77 0.86
N SER A 259 -33.22 20.41 0.25
CA SER A 259 -34.02 19.82 -0.84
C SER A 259 -33.22 19.48 -2.10
N SER A 260 -32.10 20.17 -2.34
CA SER A 260 -31.18 19.90 -3.44
C SER A 260 -30.15 18.83 -3.15
N LEU A 261 -30.17 18.19 -1.96
CA LEU A 261 -29.21 17.19 -1.58
C LEU A 261 -29.41 15.89 -2.34
N LYS A 262 -28.33 15.41 -2.97
CA LYS A 262 -28.25 14.14 -3.67
C LYS A 262 -27.22 13.24 -2.98
N LEU A 263 -27.40 11.93 -3.07
CA LEU A 263 -26.51 10.92 -2.49
C LEU A 263 -25.76 10.18 -3.59
N ILE A 264 -24.46 9.97 -3.41
CA ILE A 264 -23.67 9.00 -4.18
C ILE A 264 -23.18 7.93 -3.22
N VAL A 265 -23.48 6.67 -3.50
CA VAL A 265 -22.92 5.52 -2.77
C VAL A 265 -22.00 4.74 -3.67
N ALA A 266 -20.74 4.60 -3.23
CA ALA A 266 -19.72 3.81 -3.90
C ALA A 266 -19.26 2.70 -2.95
N PRO A 267 -19.83 1.50 -3.01
CA PRO A 267 -19.45 0.41 -2.13
C PRO A 267 -18.02 -0.07 -2.41
N ARG A 268 -17.34 -0.59 -1.39
CA ARG A 268 -16.00 -1.20 -1.52
C ARG A 268 -15.97 -2.34 -2.52
N TYR A 269 -17.09 -3.07 -2.60
CA TYR A 269 -17.30 -4.22 -3.45
C TYR A 269 -18.56 -3.99 -4.30
N PRO A 270 -18.43 -3.77 -5.63
CA PRO A 270 -19.56 -3.49 -6.52
C PRO A 270 -20.65 -4.57 -6.50
N GLU A 271 -20.29 -5.82 -6.18
CA GLU A 271 -21.21 -6.96 -6.07
C GLU A 271 -22.32 -6.71 -5.02
N ARG A 272 -22.04 -5.85 -4.03
CA ARG A 272 -23.00 -5.50 -2.97
C ARG A 272 -24.08 -4.49 -3.39
N CYS A 273 -23.99 -3.95 -4.59
CA CYS A 273 -24.98 -2.98 -5.08
C CYS A 273 -26.42 -3.50 -4.99
N SER A 274 -26.65 -4.80 -5.24
CA SER A 274 -27.99 -5.40 -5.14
C SER A 274 -28.55 -5.43 -3.71
N GLU A 275 -27.69 -5.49 -2.70
CA GLU A 275 -28.09 -5.41 -1.29
C GLU A 275 -28.46 -3.96 -0.94
N ILE A 276 -27.66 -3.00 -1.39
CA ILE A 276 -27.86 -1.57 -1.16
C ILE A 276 -29.14 -1.09 -1.82
N GLU A 277 -29.48 -1.58 -3.01
CA GLU A 277 -30.75 -1.30 -3.68
C GLU A 277 -31.96 -1.68 -2.81
N LYS A 278 -31.93 -2.85 -2.17
CA LYS A 278 -33.00 -3.28 -1.28
C LYS A 278 -33.18 -2.31 -0.10
N ILE A 279 -32.06 -1.78 0.44
CA ILE A 279 -32.11 -0.81 1.51
C ILE A 279 -32.70 0.52 1.00
N LEU A 280 -32.26 1.01 -0.16
CA LEU A 280 -32.78 2.25 -0.77
C LEU A 280 -34.27 2.13 -1.08
N GLN A 281 -34.73 0.98 -1.60
CA GLN A 281 -36.13 0.69 -1.86
C GLN A 281 -36.97 0.70 -0.58
N LYS A 282 -36.49 0.01 0.47
CA LYS A 282 -37.14 -0.01 1.79
C LYS A 282 -37.32 1.40 2.36
N GLU A 283 -36.33 2.27 2.14
CA GLU A 283 -36.33 3.64 2.64
C GLU A 283 -36.98 4.65 1.67
N ASN A 284 -37.62 4.18 0.59
CA ASN A 284 -38.33 4.99 -0.44
C ASN A 284 -37.42 6.07 -1.06
N ILE A 285 -36.14 5.75 -1.29
CA ILE A 285 -35.18 6.64 -1.95
C ILE A 285 -35.08 6.23 -3.42
N SER A 286 -35.39 7.14 -4.34
CA SER A 286 -35.18 6.89 -5.77
C SER A 286 -33.70 6.81 -6.10
N PHE A 287 -33.30 5.79 -6.84
CA PHE A 287 -31.89 5.56 -7.20
C PHE A 287 -31.73 5.12 -8.65
N ILE A 288 -30.49 5.25 -9.14
CA ILE A 288 -30.04 4.73 -10.43
C ILE A 288 -28.64 4.16 -10.28
N ARG A 289 -28.31 3.07 -11.01
CA ARG A 289 -26.92 2.58 -11.12
C ARG A 289 -26.12 3.39 -12.14
N LYS A 290 -24.82 3.55 -11.89
CA LYS A 290 -23.91 4.19 -12.86
C LYS A 290 -23.90 3.45 -14.20
N SER A 291 -23.91 2.12 -14.20
CA SER A 291 -23.96 1.31 -15.43
C SER A 291 -25.23 1.55 -16.27
N GLN A 292 -26.30 2.01 -15.65
CA GLN A 292 -27.56 2.32 -16.34
C GLN A 292 -27.56 3.73 -16.97
N LEU A 293 -26.72 4.65 -16.48
CA LEU A 293 -26.61 6.00 -17.05
C LEU A 293 -26.00 6.01 -18.46
N SER A 294 -25.12 5.07 -18.77
CA SER A 294 -24.51 4.96 -20.10
C SER A 294 -25.45 4.33 -21.17
N ALA A 295 -26.52 3.67 -20.73
CA ALA A 295 -27.54 3.10 -21.60
C ALA A 295 -28.71 4.06 -21.89
N ILE A 296 -28.76 5.17 -21.18
CA ILE A 296 -29.75 6.22 -21.43
C ILE A 296 -29.14 7.18 -22.45
N ASP A 297 -29.53 6.99 -23.72
CA ASP A 297 -29.19 7.87 -24.84
C ASP A 297 -29.32 9.35 -24.46
N TYR A 298 -28.44 10.20 -24.96
CA TYR A 298 -28.37 11.66 -24.78
C TYR A 298 -29.68 12.42 -25.17
N GLY A 299 -30.84 11.77 -25.15
CA GLY A 299 -32.13 12.29 -25.57
C GLY A 299 -33.31 12.06 -24.64
N LEU A 300 -33.14 11.34 -23.51
CA LEU A 300 -34.24 11.16 -22.55
C LEU A 300 -34.19 12.22 -21.45
N SER A 301 -35.02 13.22 -21.70
CA SER A 301 -35.54 14.27 -20.80
C SER A 301 -34.93 14.38 -19.38
N ASP A 302 -34.49 15.58 -19.06
CA ASP A 302 -34.10 16.13 -17.75
C ASP A 302 -34.98 15.70 -16.57
N ALA A 303 -36.19 15.22 -16.83
CA ALA A 303 -37.18 14.86 -15.83
C ALA A 303 -36.85 13.58 -15.02
N LYS A 304 -36.27 12.53 -15.63
CA LYS A 304 -35.90 11.30 -14.89
C LYS A 304 -34.61 11.47 -14.09
N ALA A 305 -33.61 12.17 -14.64
CA ALA A 305 -32.36 12.45 -13.96
C ALA A 305 -32.59 13.40 -12.76
N SER A 306 -33.43 14.43 -12.91
CA SER A 306 -33.75 15.39 -11.84
C SER A 306 -34.51 14.74 -10.68
N ALA A 307 -35.32 13.70 -10.93
CA ALA A 307 -36.06 12.97 -9.91
C ALA A 307 -35.22 11.98 -9.11
N THR A 308 -34.00 11.64 -9.58
CA THR A 308 -33.11 10.68 -8.90
C THR A 308 -32.45 11.30 -7.68
N LYS A 309 -32.63 10.70 -6.52
CA LYS A 309 -32.07 11.16 -5.25
C LYS A 309 -30.72 10.50 -4.93
N CYS A 310 -30.47 9.27 -5.43
CA CYS A 310 -29.26 8.52 -5.15
C CYS A 310 -28.64 7.91 -6.42
N LEU A 311 -27.35 8.09 -6.59
CA LEU A 311 -26.54 7.38 -7.58
C LEU A 311 -25.75 6.27 -6.90
N LEU A 312 -25.90 5.04 -7.38
CA LEU A 312 -25.17 3.88 -6.90
C LEU A 312 -24.03 3.54 -7.90
N LEU A 313 -22.78 3.64 -7.45
CA LEU A 313 -21.62 3.34 -8.30
C LEU A 313 -21.33 1.83 -8.26
N ASP A 314 -21.69 1.15 -9.33
CA ASP A 314 -21.54 -0.30 -9.53
C ASP A 314 -20.40 -0.64 -10.52
N THR A 315 -19.60 0.35 -10.90
CA THR A 315 -18.43 0.21 -11.78
C THR A 315 -17.18 0.74 -11.08
N ILE A 316 -16.03 0.13 -11.35
CA ILE A 316 -14.70 0.54 -10.84
C ILE A 316 -14.02 1.47 -11.86
#